data_cf783558fa1e406e060497df1abd174f
#
_entry.id   cf783558fa1e406e060497df1abd174f
#
_cell.length_a   1.000
_cell.length_b   1.000
_cell.length_c   1.000
_cell.angle_alpha   90.00
_cell.angle_beta   90.00
_cell.angle_gamma   90.00
#
_symmetry.space_group_name_H-M   'P 1'
#
loop_
_entity.id
_entity.type
_entity.pdbx_description
1 polymer ?
#
loop_
_entity_poly.entity_id
_entity_poly.type
_entity_poly.pdbx_seq_one_letter_code
_entity_poly.pdbx_strand_id
1 'polypeptide(L)'
;MSHENGPVQSVAKALRLLGLLMEVHQPLTLAALSEQTGWPKSTIHGLLSTMRESAVVDQQSDGRYCLGVRLFEYGCAVGARTVCDVS
;
A
#
# COMPACT_ATOMS: atom_id res chain seq x y z
N MET A 1 25.73 -6.01 -2.60
CA MET A 1 25.20 -5.78 -2.64
C MET A 1 24.75 -5.03 -2.39
N SER A 2 25.01 -4.75 -2.01
CA SER A 2 24.58 -4.28 -1.73
C SER A 2 24.01 -3.51 -1.84
N HIS A 3 24.09 -3.07 -1.86
CA HIS A 3 23.62 -2.48 -1.99
C HIS A 3 22.87 -2.14 -2.35
N GLU A 4 22.98 -2.37 -2.85
CA GLU A 4 22.22 -2.07 -3.21
C GLU A 4 21.14 -1.46 -2.90
N ASN A 5 20.85 -0.84 -2.85
CA ASN A 5 20.00 -0.13 -2.00
C ASN A 5 18.94 0.64 -2.70
N GLY A 6 19.11 0.96 -3.95
CA GLY A 6 18.11 1.62 -4.75
C GLY A 6 16.77 0.92 -4.75
N PRO A 7 16.75 -0.40 -4.90
CA PRO A 7 15.47 -1.12 -4.92
C PRO A 7 14.68 -1.00 -3.63
N VAL A 8 15.36 -0.77 -2.54
CA VAL A 8 14.71 -0.68 -1.25
C VAL A 8 13.77 0.51 -1.19
N GLN A 9 14.07 1.57 -1.92
CA GLN A 9 13.23 2.76 -1.91
C GLN A 9 11.84 2.49 -2.48
N SER A 10 11.73 1.65 -3.49
CA SER A 10 10.43 1.32 -4.05
C SER A 10 9.56 0.59 -3.04
N VAL A 11 10.16 -0.34 -2.30
CA VAL A 11 9.43 -1.06 -1.27
C VAL A 11 8.99 -0.11 -0.17
N ALA A 12 9.87 0.78 0.28
CA ALA A 12 9.53 1.73 1.32
C ALA A 12 8.39 2.63 0.88
N LYS A 13 8.41 3.07 -0.37
CA LYS A 13 7.33 3.92 -0.88
C LYS A 13 6.02 3.18 -0.96
N ALA A 14 6.06 1.92 -1.39
CA ALA A 14 4.84 1.11 -1.46
C ALA A 14 4.23 0.93 -0.07
N LEU A 15 5.06 0.66 0.93
CA LEU A 15 4.57 0.50 2.29
C LEU A 15 3.99 1.79 2.83
N ARG A 16 4.58 2.93 2.46
CA ARG A 16 4.01 4.21 2.88
C ARG A 16 2.63 4.44 2.29
N LEU A 17 2.43 4.07 1.03
CA LEU A 17 1.11 4.19 0.41
C LEU A 17 0.10 3.32 1.13
N LEU A 18 0.48 2.10 1.50
CA LEU A 18 -0.41 1.23 2.26
C LEU A 18 -0.77 1.87 3.60
N GLY A 19 0.22 2.46 4.26
CA GLY A 19 -0.02 3.13 5.53
C GLY A 19 -1.02 4.26 5.41
N LEU A 20 -0.92 5.05 4.35
CA LEU A 20 -1.85 6.15 4.12
C LEU A 20 -3.27 5.64 3.92
N LEU A 21 -3.41 4.61 3.09
CA LEU A 21 -4.74 4.03 2.85
C LEU A 21 -5.33 3.46 4.12
N MET A 22 -4.49 2.90 4.97
CA MET A 22 -4.95 2.36 6.24
C MET A 22 -5.40 3.46 7.19
N GLU A 23 -4.61 4.53 7.29
CA GLU A 23 -4.89 5.61 8.24
C GLU A 23 -6.18 6.34 7.91
N VAL A 24 -6.42 6.55 6.63
CA VAL A 24 -7.58 7.33 6.21
C VAL A 24 -8.88 6.53 6.32
N HIS A 25 -8.78 5.21 6.22
CA HIS A 25 -9.94 4.32 6.32
C HIS A 25 -10.97 4.57 5.22
N GLN A 26 -10.54 5.10 4.08
CA GLN A 26 -11.42 5.31 2.94
C GLN A 26 -10.59 5.34 1.67
N PRO A 27 -11.22 5.04 0.53
CA PRO A 27 -10.49 5.06 -0.73
C PRO A 27 -9.98 6.46 -1.06
N LEU A 28 -8.80 6.51 -1.66
CA LEU A 28 -8.16 7.77 -2.03
C LEU A 28 -7.90 7.81 -3.52
N THR A 29 -8.01 9.02 -4.08
CA THR A 29 -7.67 9.23 -5.48
C THR A 29 -6.18 9.33 -5.65
N LEU A 30 -5.74 9.14 -6.90
CA LEU A 30 -4.32 9.30 -7.23
C LEU A 30 -3.84 10.70 -6.86
N ALA A 31 -4.67 11.70 -7.12
CA ALA A 31 -4.30 13.09 -6.78
C ALA A 31 -4.12 13.27 -5.29
N ALA A 32 -5.02 12.68 -4.50
CA ALA A 32 -4.91 12.78 -3.04
C ALA A 32 -3.63 12.12 -2.55
N LEU A 33 -3.30 10.96 -3.09
CA LEU A 33 -2.07 10.28 -2.71
C LEU A 33 -0.84 11.08 -3.09
N SER A 34 -0.88 11.73 -4.26
CA SER A 34 0.21 12.58 -4.68
C SER A 34 0.40 13.76 -3.72
N GLU A 35 -0.70 14.36 -3.29
CA GLU A 35 -0.64 15.48 -2.35
C GLU A 35 -0.10 15.04 -1.00
N GLN A 36 -0.55 13.89 -0.52
CA GLN A 36 -0.14 13.41 0.80
C GLN A 36 1.34 13.05 0.86
N THR A 37 1.87 12.54 -0.23
CA THR A 37 3.25 12.06 -0.26
C THR A 37 4.23 13.08 -0.81
N GLY A 38 3.75 13.98 -1.65
CA GLY A 38 4.63 14.88 -2.38
C GLY A 38 5.29 14.23 -3.59
N TRP A 39 4.91 13.00 -3.92
CA TRP A 39 5.52 12.28 -5.04
C TRP A 39 4.74 12.50 -6.32
N PRO A 40 5.42 12.43 -7.47
CA PRO A 40 4.73 12.57 -8.76
C PRO A 40 3.68 11.49 -8.95
N LYS A 41 2.60 11.84 -9.64
CA LYS A 41 1.53 10.88 -9.90
C LYS A 41 2.00 9.67 -10.69
N SER A 42 2.96 9.88 -11.62
CA SER A 42 3.48 8.77 -12.41
C SER A 42 4.17 7.74 -11.52
N THR A 43 4.91 8.20 -10.51
CA THR A 43 5.56 7.30 -9.57
C THR A 43 4.54 6.50 -8.79
N ILE A 44 3.53 7.20 -8.28
CA ILE A 44 2.49 6.54 -7.47
C ILE A 44 1.70 5.55 -8.32
N HIS A 45 1.36 5.95 -9.55
CA HIS A 45 0.62 5.07 -10.43
C HIS A 45 1.38 3.78 -10.71
N GLY A 46 2.69 3.89 -10.95
CA GLY A 46 3.52 2.71 -11.17
C GLY A 46 3.54 1.78 -9.97
N LEU A 47 3.69 2.37 -8.78
CA LEU A 47 3.68 1.58 -7.55
C LEU A 47 2.34 0.89 -7.34
N LEU A 48 1.26 1.64 -7.51
CA LEU A 48 -0.08 1.09 -7.30
C LEU A 48 -0.40 0.00 -8.32
N SER A 49 0.06 0.14 -9.56
CA SER A 49 -0.16 -0.90 -10.56
C SER A 49 0.47 -2.21 -10.14
N THR A 50 1.70 -2.15 -9.66
CA THR A 50 2.39 -3.35 -9.18
C THR A 50 1.70 -3.92 -7.95
N MET A 51 1.29 -3.04 -7.04
CA MET A 51 0.61 -3.48 -5.82
C MET A 51 -0.74 -4.14 -6.11
N ARG A 52 -1.42 -3.66 -7.15
CA ARG A 52 -2.67 -4.29 -7.57
C ARG A 52 -2.44 -5.69 -8.10
N GLU A 53 -1.33 -5.92 -8.77
CA GLU A 53 -1.01 -7.26 -9.27
C GLU A 53 -0.89 -8.26 -8.13
N SER A 54 -0.41 -7.77 -6.98
CA SER A 54 -0.29 -8.62 -5.78
C SER A 54 -1.53 -8.58 -4.91
N ALA A 55 -2.56 -7.86 -5.33
CA ALA A 55 -3.84 -7.76 -4.61
C ALA A 55 -3.71 -7.13 -3.22
N VAL A 56 -2.62 -6.39 -2.97
CA VAL A 56 -2.49 -5.66 -1.71
C VAL A 56 -3.17 -4.29 -1.80
N VAL A 57 -3.45 -3.84 -3.02
CA VAL A 57 -4.21 -2.62 -3.28
C VAL A 57 -5.24 -2.96 -4.34
N ASP A 58 -6.39 -2.33 -4.25
CA ASP A 58 -7.44 -2.49 -5.25
C ASP A 58 -7.88 -1.11 -5.71
N GLN A 59 -8.59 -1.07 -6.82
CA GLN A 59 -9.10 0.18 -7.37
C GLN A 59 -10.59 0.04 -7.60
N GLN A 60 -11.34 1.00 -7.09
CA GLN A 60 -12.79 0.99 -7.23
C GLN A 60 -13.20 1.47 -8.62
N SER A 61 -14.47 1.26 -8.94
CA SER A 61 -14.98 1.65 -10.25
C SER A 61 -14.90 3.15 -10.50
N ASP A 62 -14.86 3.95 -9.43
CA ASP A 62 -14.72 5.39 -9.55
C ASP A 62 -13.25 5.84 -9.63
N GLY A 63 -12.31 4.90 -9.66
CA GLY A 63 -10.91 5.19 -9.81
C GLY A 63 -10.14 5.35 -8.53
N ARG A 64 -10.80 5.33 -7.39
CA ARG A 64 -10.12 5.46 -6.10
C ARG A 64 -9.45 4.17 -5.70
N TYR A 65 -8.37 4.31 -4.96
CA TYR A 65 -7.58 3.16 -4.52
C TYR A 65 -7.89 2.84 -3.06
N CYS A 66 -7.87 1.56 -2.74
CA CYS A 66 -8.14 1.10 -1.39
C CYS A 66 -7.29 -0.13 -1.11
N LEU A 67 -7.31 -0.58 0.15
CA LEU A 67 -6.58 -1.76 0.55
C LEU A 67 -7.19 -3.00 -0.09
N GLY A 68 -6.33 -3.91 -0.54
CA GLY A 68 -6.77 -5.11 -1.23
C GLY A 68 -6.92 -6.30 -0.31
N VAL A 69 -7.56 -7.35 -0.85
CA VAL A 69 -7.89 -8.53 -0.07
C VAL A 69 -6.65 -9.27 0.45
N ARG A 70 -5.54 -9.17 -0.27
CA ARG A 70 -4.32 -9.86 0.18
C ARG A 70 -3.86 -9.37 1.53
N LEU A 71 -4.11 -8.10 1.85
CA LEU A 71 -3.74 -7.57 3.15
C LEU A 71 -4.57 -8.19 4.26
N PHE A 72 -5.84 -8.49 3.96
CA PHE A 72 -6.66 -9.20 4.92
C PHE A 72 -6.08 -10.57 5.21
N GLU A 73 -5.66 -11.27 4.15
CA GLU A 73 -5.06 -12.59 4.31
C GLU A 73 -3.77 -12.53 5.11
N TYR A 74 -2.93 -11.53 4.83
CA TYR A 74 -1.70 -11.35 5.60
C TYR A 74 -2.04 -11.05 7.05
N GLY A 75 -3.03 -10.21 7.27
CA GLY A 75 -3.43 -9.86 8.63
C GLY A 75 -3.94 -11.05 9.40
N CYS A 76 -4.71 -11.92 8.75
CA CYS A 76 -5.20 -13.14 9.40
C CYS A 76 -4.04 -14.05 9.80
N ALA A 77 -3.05 -14.18 8.93
CA ALA A 77 -1.90 -15.02 9.23
C ALA A 77 -1.12 -14.49 10.42
N VAL A 78 -0.91 -13.17 10.45
CA VAL A 78 -0.21 -12.53 11.56
C VAL A 78 -1.04 -12.60 12.83
N GLY A 79 -2.34 -12.33 12.71
CA GLY A 79 -3.24 -12.35 13.86
C GLY A 79 -3.29 -13.69 14.54
N ALA A 80 -3.19 -14.77 13.76
CA ALA A 80 -3.21 -16.11 14.35
C ALA A 80 -2.01 -16.32 15.28
N ARG A 81 -0.94 -15.58 15.06
CA ARG A 81 0.26 -15.72 15.88
C ARG A 81 0.35 -14.70 17.00
N THR A 82 -0.14 -13.49 16.76
CA THR A 82 0.13 -12.37 17.64
C THR A 82 -1.07 -11.86 18.39
N VAL A 83 -2.25 -12.36 18.08
CA VAL A 83 -3.45 -11.85 18.72
C VAL A 83 -3.37 -11.97 20.24
N CYS A 84 -2.73 -13.01 20.71
CA CYS A 84 -2.58 -13.21 22.15
C CYS A 84 -1.68 -12.16 22.78
N ASP A 85 -0.70 -11.71 22.02
CA ASP A 85 0.26 -10.73 22.53
C ASP A 85 -0.29 -9.33 22.49
N VAL A 86 -1.12 -9.07 21.51
CA VAL A 86 -1.63 -7.73 21.28
C VAL A 86 -2.71 -7.35 22.27
N SER A 87 -3.50 -8.29 22.64
CA SER A 87 -4.64 -8.03 23.53
C SER A 87 -4.25 -7.58 24.93
#